data_fbc55b37653d1eb7d6400700e44aa8b2
#
_entry.id   fbc55b37653d1eb7d6400700e44aa8b2
#
_cell.length_a   1.000
_cell.length_b   1.000
_cell.length_c   1.000
_cell.angle_alpha   90.00
_cell.angle_beta   90.00
_cell.angle_gamma   90.00
#
_symmetry.space_group_name_H-M   'P 1'
#
loop_
_entity.id
_entity.type
_entity.pdbx_description
1 polymer ?
#
loop_
_entity_poly.entity_id
_entity_poly.type
_entity_poly.pdbx_seq_one_letter_code
_entity_poly.pdbx_strand_id
1 'polypeptide(L)'
;FEALSWLLDNWHLTAAGKNGRERAVLESAINTLLRGFSALSAGGADAWVLISAATRKDLRNPKGNEEVLAVDVSGFAPEGDDSAALFIVKAYRLGWRRVVAFAWRGQRFCGSGLGASSGGFRIDTYGNPGDYLGSGLDGAHLYVHGAAQDQLAQIMKSGKLVIYGDV
;
A
#
# COMPACT_ATOMS: atom_id res chain seq x y z
N PHE A 1 -12.11 5.66 13.50
CA PHE A 1 -11.71 4.56 12.63
C PHE A 1 -12.62 4.45 11.40
N GLU A 2 -13.93 4.29 11.58
CA GLU A 2 -14.92 4.13 10.49
C GLU A 2 -14.82 5.23 9.42
N ALA A 3 -14.75 6.51 9.84
CA ALA A 3 -14.63 7.63 8.92
C ALA A 3 -13.34 7.57 8.07
N LEU A 4 -12.22 7.18 8.65
CA LEU A 4 -10.97 7.02 7.90
C LEU A 4 -11.04 5.79 6.97
N SER A 5 -11.56 4.67 7.44
CA SER A 5 -11.75 3.48 6.61
C SER A 5 -12.65 3.80 5.41
N TRP A 6 -13.77 4.51 5.66
CA TRP A 6 -14.64 4.96 4.57
C TRP A 6 -13.91 5.90 3.59
N LEU A 7 -13.16 6.86 4.09
CA LEU A 7 -12.38 7.78 3.25
C LEU A 7 -11.35 7.02 2.39
N LEU A 8 -10.66 6.05 2.97
CA LEU A 8 -9.69 5.24 2.26
C LEU A 8 -10.34 4.38 1.17
N ASP A 9 -11.46 3.73 1.48
CA ASP A 9 -12.18 2.88 0.53
C ASP A 9 -12.85 3.70 -0.60
N ASN A 10 -13.19 4.98 -0.34
CA ASN A 10 -13.82 5.89 -1.29
C ASN A 10 -12.88 6.99 -1.81
N TRP A 11 -11.57 6.84 -1.62
CA TRP A 11 -10.58 7.85 -2.02
C TRP A 11 -10.68 8.25 -3.50
N HIS A 12 -10.92 7.28 -4.38
CA HIS A 12 -11.09 7.51 -5.80
C HIS A 12 -12.26 8.45 -6.13
N LEU A 13 -13.34 8.41 -5.37
CA LEU A 13 -14.48 9.34 -5.53
C LEU A 13 -14.11 10.76 -5.09
N THR A 14 -13.31 10.88 -4.02
CA THR A 14 -12.82 12.17 -3.52
C THR A 14 -11.85 12.83 -4.50
N ALA A 15 -11.02 12.05 -5.17
CA ALA A 15 -10.02 12.51 -6.14
C ALA A 15 -10.59 12.68 -7.56
N ALA A 16 -11.78 12.15 -7.86
CA ALA A 16 -12.39 12.24 -9.19
C ALA A 16 -12.61 13.69 -9.63
N GLY A 17 -12.32 13.99 -10.89
CA GLY A 17 -12.52 15.31 -11.50
C GLY A 17 -11.55 16.39 -11.02
N LYS A 18 -10.58 16.09 -10.17
CA LYS A 18 -9.57 17.03 -9.69
C LYS A 18 -8.42 17.17 -10.70
N ASN A 19 -7.90 18.40 -10.85
CA ASN A 19 -6.68 18.64 -11.62
C ASN A 19 -5.42 18.16 -10.86
N GLY A 20 -4.28 18.11 -11.53
CA GLY A 20 -3.03 17.59 -10.95
C GLY A 20 -2.59 18.28 -9.67
N ARG A 21 -2.80 19.60 -9.53
CA ARG A 21 -2.46 20.36 -8.32
C ARG A 21 -3.38 19.99 -7.15
N GLU A 22 -4.67 19.90 -7.41
CA GLU A 22 -5.65 19.51 -6.41
C GLU A 22 -5.42 18.06 -5.93
N ARG A 23 -5.11 17.14 -6.86
CA ARG A 23 -4.73 15.76 -6.52
C ARG A 23 -3.50 15.72 -5.62
N ALA A 24 -2.45 16.48 -5.93
CA ALA A 24 -1.24 16.55 -5.10
C ALA A 24 -1.51 17.07 -3.68
N VAL A 25 -2.40 18.04 -3.52
CA VAL A 25 -2.82 18.53 -2.20
C VAL A 25 -3.57 17.44 -1.44
N LEU A 26 -4.49 16.74 -2.10
CA LEU A 26 -5.23 15.64 -1.48
C LEU A 26 -4.32 14.47 -1.10
N GLU A 27 -3.36 14.09 -1.95
CA GLU A 27 -2.36 13.06 -1.63
C GLU A 27 -1.50 13.45 -0.43
N SER A 28 -1.08 14.71 -0.34
CA SER A 28 -0.35 15.20 0.82
C SER A 28 -1.19 15.13 2.10
N ALA A 29 -2.47 15.48 2.02
CA ALA A 29 -3.39 15.40 3.13
C ALA A 29 -3.60 13.96 3.60
N ILE A 30 -3.84 13.02 2.68
CA ILE A 30 -4.03 11.61 3.06
C ILE A 30 -2.76 11.00 3.66
N ASN A 31 -1.58 11.32 3.12
CA ASN A 31 -0.32 10.87 3.68
C ASN A 31 -0.13 11.36 5.13
N THR A 32 -0.49 12.61 5.41
CA THR A 32 -0.44 13.19 6.75
C THR A 32 -1.43 12.52 7.69
N LEU A 33 -2.66 12.28 7.22
CA LEU A 33 -3.69 11.57 8.00
C LEU A 33 -3.26 10.15 8.32
N LEU A 34 -2.71 9.40 7.36
CA LEU A 34 -2.25 8.03 7.56
C LEU A 34 -1.12 7.94 8.57
N ARG A 35 -0.15 8.87 8.54
CA ARG A 35 0.90 8.96 9.56
C ARG A 35 0.33 9.25 10.95
N GLY A 36 -0.51 10.26 11.05
CA GLY A 36 -1.13 10.65 12.32
C GLY A 36 -2.03 9.58 12.90
N PHE A 37 -2.87 8.98 12.08
CA PHE A 37 -3.78 7.91 12.49
C PHE A 37 -3.04 6.68 12.99
N SER A 38 -2.02 6.22 12.27
CA SER A 38 -1.24 5.05 12.65
C SER A 38 -0.50 5.26 13.99
N ALA A 39 -0.08 6.50 14.27
CA ALA A 39 0.53 6.84 15.55
C ALA A 39 -0.47 6.83 16.71
N LEU A 40 -1.72 7.25 16.47
CA LEU A 40 -2.79 7.30 17.47
C LEU A 40 -3.43 5.94 17.74
N SER A 41 -3.49 5.06 16.75
CA SER A 41 -4.11 3.73 16.87
C SER A 41 -3.19 2.67 17.49
N ALA A 42 -1.95 3.00 17.78
CA ALA A 42 -1.02 2.12 18.47
C ALA A 42 -1.55 1.75 19.86
N GLY A 43 -2.06 0.50 20.01
CA GLY A 43 -2.64 0.00 21.27
C GLY A 43 -4.17 0.04 21.39
N GLY A 44 -4.89 0.48 20.36
CA GLY A 44 -6.36 0.43 20.30
C GLY A 44 -6.93 -0.94 19.91
N ALA A 45 -8.27 -1.04 19.84
CA ALA A 45 -8.99 -2.28 19.50
C ALA A 45 -8.68 -2.81 18.08
N ASP A 46 -8.35 -1.92 17.13
CA ASP A 46 -7.95 -2.24 15.75
C ASP A 46 -6.59 -1.59 15.50
N ALA A 47 -5.56 -2.16 16.10
CA ALA A 47 -4.24 -1.54 16.09
C ALA A 47 -3.62 -1.57 14.68
N TRP A 48 -3.29 -0.39 14.20
CA TRP A 48 -2.44 -0.21 13.02
C TRP A 48 -0.98 -0.11 13.47
N VAL A 49 -0.10 -0.77 12.73
CA VAL A 49 1.35 -0.67 12.96
C VAL A 49 1.94 0.14 11.82
N LEU A 50 2.58 1.26 12.16
CA LEU A 50 3.26 2.11 11.17
C LEU A 50 4.74 1.73 11.08
N ILE A 51 5.20 1.44 9.87
CA ILE A 51 6.61 1.23 9.54
C ILE A 51 7.01 2.17 8.40
N SER A 52 8.22 2.72 8.50
CA SER A 52 8.88 3.50 7.46
C SER A 52 10.23 2.88 7.10
N ALA A 53 10.93 3.43 6.12
CA ALA A 53 12.29 2.99 5.80
C ALA A 53 13.24 3.10 7.02
N ALA A 54 13.07 4.11 7.87
CA ALA A 54 13.87 4.30 9.07
C ALA A 54 13.61 3.23 10.15
N THR A 55 12.38 2.76 10.26
CA THR A 55 11.93 1.75 11.24
C THR A 55 11.73 0.36 10.63
N ARG A 56 12.18 0.12 9.41
CA ARG A 56 11.98 -1.16 8.69
C ARG A 56 12.47 -2.40 9.41
N LYS A 57 13.44 -2.24 10.33
CA LYS A 57 13.97 -3.33 11.17
C LYS A 57 13.00 -3.80 12.24
N ASP A 58 11.99 -2.99 12.57
CA ASP A 58 10.98 -3.27 13.58
C ASP A 58 9.84 -4.14 13.01
N LEU A 59 9.92 -4.53 11.72
CA LEU A 59 8.94 -5.42 11.11
C LEU A 59 8.93 -6.78 11.81
N ARG A 60 7.76 -7.19 12.25
CA ARG A 60 7.51 -8.42 12.99
C ARG A 60 6.15 -9.04 12.63
N ASN A 61 5.85 -10.19 13.15
CA ASN A 61 4.52 -10.76 13.06
C ASN A 61 3.47 -9.86 13.73
N PRO A 62 2.24 -9.80 13.21
CA PRO A 62 1.14 -9.12 13.88
C PRO A 62 0.86 -9.73 15.27
N LYS A 63 0.46 -8.91 16.23
CA LYS A 63 0.15 -9.32 17.60
C LYS A 63 -1.29 -8.97 17.95
N GLY A 64 -1.97 -9.88 18.64
CA GLY A 64 -3.31 -9.63 19.16
C GLY A 64 -4.29 -9.17 18.09
N ASN A 65 -4.71 -7.92 18.18
CA ASN A 65 -5.68 -7.25 17.31
C ASN A 65 -5.06 -6.36 16.23
N GLU A 66 -3.76 -6.53 15.93
CA GLU A 66 -3.10 -5.79 14.86
C GLU A 66 -3.53 -6.37 13.51
N GLU A 67 -4.32 -5.63 12.75
CA GLU A 67 -4.88 -6.08 11.48
C GLU A 67 -4.20 -5.42 10.26
N VAL A 68 -3.74 -4.19 10.41
CA VAL A 68 -3.24 -3.37 9.30
C VAL A 68 -1.81 -2.95 9.53
N LEU A 69 -0.95 -3.26 8.56
CA LEU A 69 0.39 -2.69 8.47
C LEU A 69 0.35 -1.45 7.57
N ALA A 70 0.54 -0.28 8.17
CA ALA A 70 0.73 0.96 7.43
C ALA A 70 2.21 1.13 7.09
N VAL A 71 2.52 1.41 5.82
CA VAL A 71 3.89 1.55 5.33
C VAL A 71 4.08 2.91 4.66
N ASP A 72 4.89 3.77 5.27
CA ASP A 72 5.36 4.99 4.61
C ASP A 72 6.52 4.64 3.67
N VAL A 73 6.25 4.63 2.37
CA VAL A 73 7.24 4.18 1.38
C VAL A 73 8.21 5.27 0.92
N SER A 74 8.05 6.52 1.38
CA SER A 74 8.80 7.67 0.87
C SER A 74 10.32 7.57 0.98
N GLY A 75 10.82 6.79 1.94
CA GLY A 75 12.25 6.59 2.16
C GLY A 75 12.80 5.24 1.72
N PHE A 76 11.97 4.38 1.11
CA PHE A 76 12.42 3.10 0.56
C PHE A 76 13.10 3.29 -0.80
N ALA A 77 14.04 2.39 -1.11
CA ALA A 77 14.64 2.33 -2.43
C ALA A 77 13.59 2.07 -3.52
N PRO A 78 13.77 2.58 -4.75
CA PRO A 78 12.83 2.37 -5.84
C PRO A 78 12.71 0.89 -6.25
N GLU A 79 13.77 0.11 -6.08
CA GLU A 79 13.86 -1.32 -6.41
C GLU A 79 14.97 -2.00 -5.59
N GLY A 80 15.13 -3.32 -5.74
CA GLY A 80 16.16 -4.11 -5.04
C GLY A 80 15.78 -4.52 -3.62
N ASP A 81 16.77 -5.01 -2.87
CA ASP A 81 16.56 -5.66 -1.56
C ASP A 81 15.98 -4.75 -0.49
N ASP A 82 16.22 -3.45 -0.61
CA ASP A 82 15.73 -2.41 0.30
C ASP A 82 14.44 -1.73 -0.20
N SER A 83 13.79 -2.29 -1.23
CA SER A 83 12.56 -1.73 -1.80
C SER A 83 11.33 -1.96 -0.93
N ALA A 84 10.35 -1.08 -1.08
CA ALA A 84 9.03 -1.24 -0.48
C ALA A 84 8.33 -2.53 -0.97
N ALA A 85 8.53 -2.93 -2.22
CA ALA A 85 7.96 -4.15 -2.78
C ALA A 85 8.41 -5.40 -2.02
N LEU A 86 9.72 -5.58 -1.83
CA LEU A 86 10.24 -6.72 -1.06
C LEU A 86 9.93 -6.62 0.43
N PHE A 87 9.82 -5.41 0.97
CA PHE A 87 9.36 -5.20 2.34
C PHE A 87 7.92 -5.71 2.53
N ILE A 88 7.00 -5.43 1.59
CA ILE A 88 5.62 -5.92 1.61
C ILE A 88 5.58 -7.45 1.50
N VAL A 89 6.44 -8.06 0.68
CA VAL A 89 6.56 -9.53 0.60
C VAL A 89 7.02 -10.11 1.95
N LYS A 90 7.97 -9.47 2.62
CA LYS A 90 8.42 -9.89 3.97
C LYS A 90 7.27 -9.77 4.98
N ALA A 91 6.49 -8.69 4.94
CA ALA A 91 5.33 -8.50 5.80
C ALA A 91 4.28 -9.61 5.60
N TYR A 92 3.95 -9.93 4.35
CA TYR A 92 3.07 -11.05 4.03
C TYR A 92 3.56 -12.38 4.64
N ARG A 93 4.84 -12.69 4.47
CA ARG A 93 5.46 -13.92 5.02
C ARG A 93 5.42 -13.98 6.56
N LEU A 94 5.44 -12.83 7.21
CA LEU A 94 5.29 -12.70 8.67
C LEU A 94 3.83 -12.80 9.16
N GLY A 95 2.87 -12.96 8.25
CA GLY A 95 1.47 -13.18 8.60
C GLY A 95 0.56 -11.95 8.50
N TRP A 96 1.07 -10.79 8.10
CA TRP A 96 0.21 -9.65 7.79
C TRP A 96 -0.73 -10.00 6.64
N ARG A 97 -1.99 -9.56 6.73
CA ARG A 97 -3.00 -9.82 5.69
C ARG A 97 -3.51 -8.57 5.00
N ARG A 98 -3.31 -7.40 5.62
CA ARG A 98 -3.63 -6.10 5.02
C ARG A 98 -2.46 -5.15 5.16
N VAL A 99 -2.07 -4.54 4.04
CA VAL A 99 -1.06 -3.49 3.98
C VAL A 99 -1.69 -2.24 3.38
N VAL A 100 -1.49 -1.10 4.03
CA VAL A 100 -1.81 0.22 3.50
C VAL A 100 -0.48 0.94 3.27
N ALA A 101 -0.04 1.02 2.02
CA ALA A 101 1.23 1.61 1.64
C ALA A 101 1.00 2.98 0.99
N PHE A 102 1.64 4.02 1.47
CA PHE A 102 1.38 5.40 1.04
C PHE A 102 2.66 6.20 0.79
N ALA A 103 2.51 7.37 0.20
CA ALA A 103 3.61 8.24 -0.24
C ALA A 103 4.48 7.63 -1.36
N TRP A 104 3.86 6.85 -2.25
CA TRP A 104 4.51 6.33 -3.44
C TRP A 104 4.91 7.45 -4.40
N ARG A 105 6.12 7.35 -4.96
CA ARG A 105 6.69 8.28 -5.93
C ARG A 105 7.55 7.55 -6.95
N GLY A 106 6.98 6.54 -7.62
CA GLY A 106 7.66 5.78 -8.66
C GLY A 106 8.49 4.58 -8.18
N GLN A 107 8.33 4.13 -6.91
CA GLN A 107 8.92 2.87 -6.48
C GLN A 107 8.25 1.71 -7.23
N ARG A 108 9.04 0.76 -7.70
CA ARG A 108 8.63 -0.29 -8.64
C ARG A 108 8.21 -1.59 -7.97
N PHE A 109 7.61 -2.50 -8.75
CA PHE A 109 7.34 -3.90 -8.41
C PHE A 109 6.35 -4.14 -7.26
N CYS A 110 5.54 -3.16 -6.87
CA CYS A 110 4.54 -3.39 -5.83
C CYS A 110 3.60 -4.55 -6.22
N GLY A 111 3.43 -5.50 -5.31
CA GLY A 111 2.62 -6.71 -5.52
C GLY A 111 3.36 -7.87 -6.18
N SER A 112 4.62 -7.68 -6.61
CA SER A 112 5.42 -8.76 -7.18
C SER A 112 6.02 -9.66 -6.09
N GLY A 113 6.22 -10.97 -6.40
CA GLY A 113 6.92 -11.90 -5.52
C GLY A 113 6.12 -12.47 -4.34
N LEU A 114 4.81 -12.27 -4.30
CA LEU A 114 3.94 -12.80 -3.23
C LEU A 114 3.70 -14.31 -3.34
N GLY A 115 3.64 -14.86 -4.57
CA GLY A 115 3.43 -16.29 -4.84
C GLY A 115 1.97 -16.74 -4.78
N ALA A 116 1.75 -18.02 -5.15
CA ALA A 116 0.43 -18.62 -5.39
C ALA A 116 -0.47 -18.73 -4.14
N SER A 117 0.10 -18.70 -2.95
CA SER A 117 -0.66 -18.80 -1.70
C SER A 117 -1.10 -17.45 -1.12
N SER A 118 -0.96 -16.37 -1.90
CA SER A 118 -1.26 -15.02 -1.41
C SER A 118 -2.75 -14.63 -1.44
N GLY A 119 -3.65 -15.57 -1.69
CA GLY A 119 -5.09 -15.36 -1.57
C GLY A 119 -5.47 -14.81 -0.20
N GLY A 120 -6.35 -13.79 -0.18
CA GLY A 120 -6.74 -13.10 1.04
C GLY A 120 -5.76 -12.00 1.51
N PHE A 121 -4.60 -11.83 0.86
CA PHE A 121 -3.73 -10.69 1.13
C PHE A 121 -4.18 -9.46 0.33
N ARG A 122 -4.38 -8.35 1.03
CA ARG A 122 -4.81 -7.08 0.44
C ARG A 122 -3.73 -6.02 0.59
N ILE A 123 -3.45 -5.32 -0.50
CA ILE A 123 -2.58 -4.15 -0.54
C ILE A 123 -3.39 -2.97 -1.06
N ASP A 124 -3.44 -1.89 -0.30
CA ASP A 124 -3.96 -0.60 -0.72
C ASP A 124 -2.78 0.37 -0.88
N THR A 125 -2.64 1.01 -2.04
CA THR A 125 -1.56 1.97 -2.31
C THR A 125 -2.11 3.37 -2.53
N TYR A 126 -1.46 4.39 -1.92
CA TYR A 126 -1.79 5.81 -2.06
C TYR A 126 -0.57 6.57 -2.59
N GLY A 127 -0.76 7.26 -3.70
CA GLY A 127 0.30 7.90 -4.46
C GLY A 127 0.52 7.24 -5.81
N ASN A 128 1.69 7.38 -6.40
CA ASN A 128 2.02 6.84 -7.70
C ASN A 128 3.05 5.72 -7.58
N PRO A 129 2.64 4.46 -7.45
CA PRO A 129 3.55 3.33 -7.59
C PRO A 129 4.06 3.28 -9.04
N GLY A 130 5.34 2.96 -9.20
CA GLY A 130 6.01 2.92 -10.50
C GLY A 130 5.67 1.68 -11.33
N ASP A 131 6.54 1.36 -12.25
CA ASP A 131 6.40 0.27 -13.21
C ASP A 131 6.31 -1.12 -12.55
N TYR A 132 5.89 -2.11 -13.36
CA TYR A 132 5.78 -3.53 -12.99
C TYR A 132 4.81 -3.81 -11.83
N LEU A 133 3.83 -2.94 -11.67
CA LEU A 133 2.83 -3.06 -10.63
C LEU A 133 2.01 -4.34 -10.82
N GLY A 134 1.95 -5.18 -9.78
CA GLY A 134 1.22 -6.46 -9.82
C GLY A 134 1.82 -7.51 -10.76
N SER A 135 3.06 -7.33 -11.23
CA SER A 135 3.70 -8.33 -12.09
C SER A 135 3.89 -9.66 -11.36
N GLY A 136 3.43 -10.75 -11.98
CA GLY A 136 3.45 -12.07 -11.38
C GLY A 136 2.48 -12.26 -10.21
N LEU A 137 1.49 -11.39 -10.04
CA LEU A 137 0.49 -11.51 -8.99
C LEU A 137 -0.24 -12.84 -9.11
N ASP A 138 -0.35 -13.58 -8.00
CA ASP A 138 -0.96 -14.90 -7.95
C ASP A 138 -1.73 -15.08 -6.63
N GLY A 139 -2.94 -14.53 -6.58
CA GLY A 139 -3.89 -14.64 -5.46
C GLY A 139 -4.17 -13.34 -4.70
N ALA A 140 -3.18 -12.48 -4.47
CA ALA A 140 -3.38 -11.23 -3.71
C ALA A 140 -4.26 -10.21 -4.46
N HIS A 141 -4.82 -9.27 -3.68
CA HIS A 141 -5.60 -8.15 -4.20
C HIS A 141 -4.83 -6.84 -4.00
N LEU A 142 -4.60 -6.11 -5.09
CA LEU A 142 -3.90 -4.84 -5.11
C LEU A 142 -4.84 -3.72 -5.59
N TYR A 143 -5.05 -2.72 -4.75
CA TYR A 143 -5.87 -1.54 -5.03
C TYR A 143 -4.99 -0.30 -5.05
N VAL A 144 -4.99 0.39 -6.19
CA VAL A 144 -4.19 1.59 -6.41
C VAL A 144 -5.11 2.80 -6.38
N HIS A 145 -5.02 3.58 -5.31
CA HIS A 145 -5.82 4.80 -5.08
C HIS A 145 -5.12 6.05 -5.66
N GLY A 146 -4.39 5.88 -6.73
CA GLY A 146 -3.68 6.91 -7.47
C GLY A 146 -3.47 6.47 -8.90
N ALA A 147 -2.57 7.14 -9.62
CA ALA A 147 -2.18 6.75 -10.97
C ALA A 147 -1.17 5.59 -10.94
N ALA A 148 -1.05 4.88 -12.03
CA ALA A 148 -0.04 3.86 -12.24
C ALA A 148 0.80 4.18 -13.47
N GLN A 149 1.94 3.50 -13.62
CA GLN A 149 2.84 3.64 -14.76
C GLN A 149 2.78 2.41 -15.68
N ASP A 150 3.85 2.14 -16.39
CA ASP A 150 3.88 1.09 -17.41
C ASP A 150 3.99 -0.34 -16.85
N GLN A 151 3.75 -1.31 -17.72
CA GLN A 151 3.97 -2.74 -17.50
C GLN A 151 3.17 -3.35 -16.34
N LEU A 152 1.90 -3.02 -16.32
CA LEU A 152 0.97 -3.45 -15.29
C LEU A 152 0.58 -4.93 -15.44
N ALA A 153 0.48 -5.65 -14.32
CA ALA A 153 -0.03 -7.01 -14.23
C ALA A 153 0.61 -8.02 -15.21
N GLN A 154 1.87 -7.79 -15.59
CA GLN A 154 2.56 -8.74 -16.47
C GLN A 154 2.58 -10.13 -15.83
N ILE A 155 2.31 -11.17 -16.62
CA ILE A 155 2.27 -12.58 -16.18
C ILE A 155 1.43 -12.82 -14.92
N MET A 156 0.43 -11.97 -14.65
CA MET A 156 -0.55 -12.19 -13.58
C MET A 156 -1.32 -13.49 -13.84
N LYS A 157 -1.44 -14.35 -12.83
CA LYS A 157 -2.13 -15.64 -12.93
C LYS A 157 -3.50 -15.60 -12.27
N SER A 158 -3.57 -15.03 -11.08
CA SER A 158 -4.81 -14.91 -10.32
C SER A 158 -4.73 -13.72 -9.35
N GLY A 159 -5.85 -13.39 -8.70
CA GLY A 159 -5.94 -12.23 -7.82
C GLY A 159 -6.63 -11.05 -8.49
N LYS A 160 -6.37 -9.84 -8.00
CA LYS A 160 -7.05 -8.63 -8.48
C LYS A 160 -6.10 -7.43 -8.48
N LEU A 161 -6.07 -6.71 -9.60
CA LEU A 161 -5.46 -5.39 -9.70
C LEU A 161 -6.55 -4.38 -10.08
N VAL A 162 -6.75 -3.36 -9.27
CA VAL A 162 -7.68 -2.25 -9.53
C VAL A 162 -6.92 -0.94 -9.44
N ILE A 163 -7.04 -0.11 -10.47
CA ILE A 163 -6.43 1.22 -10.52
C ILE A 163 -7.55 2.24 -10.65
N TYR A 164 -7.61 3.18 -9.73
CA TYR A 164 -8.66 4.20 -9.67
C TYR A 164 -8.27 5.53 -10.32
N GLY A 165 -7.00 5.69 -10.67
CA GLY A 165 -6.46 6.86 -11.37
C GLY A 165 -6.09 6.59 -12.81
N ASP A 166 -5.29 7.48 -13.37
CA ASP A 166 -4.82 7.37 -14.76
C ASP A 166 -3.75 6.25 -14.90
N VAL A 167 -3.70 5.67 -16.11
CA VAL A 167 -2.75 4.62 -16.49
C VAL A 167 -2.06 5.03 -17.79
#